data_e0ccb100ea0a9cfc34507ce98d026fba
#
_entry.id   e0ccb100ea0a9cfc34507ce98d026fba
#
_cell.length_a   1.000
_cell.length_b   1.000
_cell.length_c   1.000
_cell.angle_alpha   90.00
_cell.angle_beta   90.00
_cell.angle_gamma   90.00
#
_symmetry.space_group_name_H-M   'P 1'
#
loop_
_entity.id
_entity.type
_entity.pdbx_description
1 polymer ?
#
loop_
_entity_poly.entity_id
_entity_poly.type
_entity_poly.pdbx_seq_one_letter_code
_entity_poly.pdbx_strand_id
1 'polypeptide(L)'
;MKKELFLVLVIVISTHAFSFEKRDILQKESQKIGLSEVLVKDFSEIGFPGYADREFWNNLPATIRQQYVEAAEKYLDYDWPAVKATDYLEIIRSGDRRQGAYAAPSGALQALVMGELTEGKGRFTDQIVNGVWYYSEQTWWGWSAHLTAQKAKHGLPDVNEPVIDLGVGEIANILSWTWFLFKEEFDKIHPLISQRLKQEIMNKAVIP
;
A
#
# COMPACT_ATOMS: atom_id res chain seq x y z
N MET A 1 -37.26 -43.07 21.59
CA MET A 1 -37.92 -41.83 21.14
C MET A 1 -37.51 -40.59 21.96
N LYS A 2 -37.48 -40.60 23.30
CA LYS A 2 -37.15 -39.41 24.09
C LYS A 2 -35.70 -38.90 23.96
N LYS A 3 -34.72 -39.78 23.69
CA LYS A 3 -33.29 -39.40 23.51
C LYS A 3 -33.04 -38.72 22.16
N GLU A 4 -33.70 -39.21 21.12
CA GLU A 4 -33.55 -38.62 19.76
C GLU A 4 -34.18 -37.23 19.70
N LEU A 5 -35.33 -37.03 20.38
CA LEU A 5 -35.98 -35.74 20.44
C LEU A 5 -35.11 -34.68 21.19
N PHE A 6 -34.39 -35.09 22.21
CA PHE A 6 -33.49 -34.21 22.97
C PHE A 6 -32.28 -33.80 22.14
N LEU A 7 -31.72 -34.70 21.35
CA LEU A 7 -30.57 -34.43 20.46
C LEU A 7 -30.95 -33.44 19.36
N VAL A 8 -32.13 -33.61 18.76
CA VAL A 8 -32.65 -32.68 17.74
C VAL A 8 -32.89 -31.29 18.31
N LEU A 9 -33.42 -31.21 19.56
CA LEU A 9 -33.63 -29.93 20.23
C LEU A 9 -32.33 -29.18 20.55
N VAL A 10 -31.28 -29.91 20.97
CA VAL A 10 -29.97 -29.34 21.26
C VAL A 10 -29.31 -28.86 19.97
N ILE A 11 -29.42 -29.56 18.88
CA ILE A 11 -28.88 -29.15 17.55
C ILE A 11 -29.61 -27.90 17.06
N VAL A 12 -30.93 -27.82 17.19
CA VAL A 12 -31.71 -26.64 16.77
C VAL A 12 -31.34 -25.40 17.62
N ILE A 13 -31.15 -25.55 18.91
CA ILE A 13 -30.73 -24.45 19.80
C ILE A 13 -29.29 -24.01 19.48
N SER A 14 -28.38 -24.94 19.17
CA SER A 14 -26.99 -24.60 18.82
C SER A 14 -26.85 -23.88 17.49
N THR A 15 -27.71 -24.17 16.50
CA THR A 15 -27.71 -23.47 15.20
C THR A 15 -28.23 -22.03 15.30
N HIS A 16 -29.06 -21.70 16.30
CA HIS A 16 -29.49 -20.31 16.51
C HIS A 16 -28.58 -19.50 17.41
N ALA A 17 -27.71 -20.13 18.19
CA ALA A 17 -26.82 -19.44 19.13
C ALA A 17 -25.60 -18.75 18.46
N PHE A 18 -25.32 -19.02 17.18
CA PHE A 18 -24.20 -18.46 16.44
C PHE A 18 -24.59 -17.51 15.30
N SER A 19 -25.86 -17.17 15.20
CA SER A 19 -26.29 -16.14 14.26
C SER A 19 -25.98 -14.76 14.85
N PHE A 20 -24.85 -14.17 14.48
CA PHE A 20 -24.63 -12.75 14.70
C PHE A 20 -25.71 -11.98 13.91
N GLU A 21 -26.56 -11.25 14.61
CA GLU A 21 -27.50 -10.35 13.96
C GLU A 21 -26.69 -9.28 13.19
N LYS A 22 -26.90 -9.25 11.87
CA LYS A 22 -26.26 -8.28 11.00
C LYS A 22 -26.78 -6.88 11.35
N ARG A 23 -25.99 -6.09 12.02
CA ARG A 23 -26.44 -4.78 12.54
C ARG A 23 -26.58 -3.74 11.44
N ASP A 24 -25.80 -3.85 10.36
CA ASP A 24 -25.77 -2.93 9.21
C ASP A 24 -25.67 -1.44 9.63
N ILE A 25 -24.93 -1.17 10.71
CA ILE A 25 -24.87 0.16 11.34
C ILE A 25 -24.35 1.20 10.36
N LEU A 26 -23.23 0.89 9.67
CA LEU A 26 -22.66 1.81 8.70
C LEU A 26 -23.60 2.10 7.54
N GLN A 27 -24.29 1.08 7.05
CA GLN A 27 -25.28 1.23 5.98
C GLN A 27 -26.47 2.09 6.43
N LYS A 28 -27.00 1.85 7.64
CA LYS A 28 -28.10 2.62 8.20
C LYS A 28 -27.71 4.08 8.45
N GLU A 29 -26.52 4.32 8.97
CA GLU A 29 -26.04 5.68 9.20
C GLU A 29 -25.71 6.41 7.89
N SER A 30 -25.10 5.74 6.91
CA SER A 30 -24.82 6.33 5.60
C SER A 30 -26.06 6.71 4.81
N GLN A 31 -27.23 6.05 5.08
CA GLN A 31 -28.51 6.42 4.48
C GLN A 31 -29.12 7.69 5.11
N LYS A 32 -28.78 7.99 6.36
CA LYS A 32 -29.27 9.18 7.07
C LYS A 32 -28.49 10.44 6.68
N ILE A 33 -27.22 10.29 6.36
CA ILE A 33 -26.30 11.38 6.03
C ILE A 33 -25.86 11.15 4.59
N GLY A 34 -26.09 12.12 3.71
CA GLY A 34 -25.55 12.05 2.35
C GLY A 34 -24.01 11.92 2.42
N LEU A 35 -23.46 10.77 2.04
CA LEU A 35 -22.00 10.57 2.08
C LEU A 35 -21.25 11.68 1.36
N SER A 36 -21.81 12.18 0.26
CA SER A 36 -21.26 13.32 -0.49
C SER A 36 -21.16 14.63 0.29
N GLU A 37 -21.88 14.74 1.41
CA GLU A 37 -21.91 15.97 2.24
C GLU A 37 -20.85 15.93 3.36
N VAL A 38 -20.46 14.71 3.78
CA VAL A 38 -19.53 14.52 4.90
C VAL A 38 -18.14 14.04 4.46
N LEU A 39 -18.02 13.53 3.23
CA LEU A 39 -16.73 13.13 2.69
C LEU A 39 -15.92 14.36 2.31
N VAL A 40 -14.69 14.42 2.76
CA VAL A 40 -13.69 15.39 2.31
C VAL A 40 -13.50 15.20 0.80
N LYS A 41 -13.80 16.24 0.02
CA LYS A 41 -13.73 16.21 -1.45
C LYS A 41 -12.38 16.65 -1.98
N ASP A 42 -11.77 17.58 -1.27
CA ASP A 42 -10.44 18.08 -1.57
C ASP A 42 -9.48 17.69 -0.43
N PHE A 43 -8.41 16.99 -0.79
CA PHE A 43 -7.43 16.53 0.20
C PHE A 43 -6.72 17.71 0.90
N SER A 44 -6.68 18.89 0.29
CA SER A 44 -6.18 20.12 0.90
C SER A 44 -6.96 20.53 2.17
N GLU A 45 -8.24 20.15 2.28
CA GLU A 45 -9.06 20.41 3.47
C GLU A 45 -8.56 19.64 4.71
N ILE A 46 -7.77 18.58 4.54
CA ILE A 46 -7.17 17.83 5.65
C ILE A 46 -6.03 18.60 6.31
N GLY A 47 -5.49 19.61 5.62
CA GLY A 47 -4.42 20.45 6.15
C GLY A 47 -3.08 19.75 6.30
N PHE A 48 -2.87 18.59 5.61
CA PHE A 48 -1.57 17.94 5.61
C PHE A 48 -0.62 18.67 4.67
N PRO A 49 0.63 18.98 5.10
CA PRO A 49 1.57 19.77 4.31
C PRO A 49 2.01 19.00 3.06
N GLY A 50 1.90 19.63 1.88
CA GLY A 50 2.47 19.14 0.63
C GLY A 50 3.97 19.39 0.54
N TYR A 51 4.59 18.93 -0.55
CA TYR A 51 6.03 19.19 -0.80
C TYR A 51 6.35 20.68 -0.83
N ALA A 52 5.48 21.49 -1.40
CA ALA A 52 5.66 22.94 -1.55
C ALA A 52 5.55 23.72 -0.23
N ASP A 53 4.99 23.14 0.83
CA ASP A 53 4.86 23.77 2.14
C ASP A 53 6.18 23.87 2.87
N ARG A 54 7.15 24.57 2.27
CA ARG A 54 8.52 24.66 2.77
C ARG A 54 8.60 25.24 4.18
N GLU A 55 7.66 26.12 4.56
CA GLU A 55 7.60 26.67 5.91
C GLU A 55 7.39 25.57 6.96
N PHE A 56 6.44 24.67 6.72
CA PHE A 56 6.19 23.53 7.61
C PHE A 56 7.43 22.64 7.74
N TRP A 57 8.00 22.20 6.62
CA TRP A 57 9.13 21.26 6.60
C TRP A 57 10.40 21.89 7.19
N ASN A 58 10.64 23.18 6.96
CA ASN A 58 11.78 23.90 7.49
C ASN A 58 11.68 24.19 8.99
N ASN A 59 10.44 24.26 9.54
CA ASN A 59 10.19 24.50 10.95
C ASN A 59 10.27 23.23 11.81
N LEU A 60 10.41 22.05 11.20
CA LEU A 60 10.71 20.83 11.96
C LEU A 60 12.02 20.98 12.73
N PRO A 61 12.14 20.39 13.94
CA PRO A 61 13.39 20.42 14.69
C PRO A 61 14.59 19.99 13.84
N ALA A 62 15.69 20.72 13.93
CA ALA A 62 16.89 20.48 13.11
C ALA A 62 17.40 19.04 13.23
N THR A 63 17.34 18.46 14.42
CA THR A 63 17.73 17.07 14.68
C THR A 63 16.86 16.08 13.91
N ILE A 64 15.56 16.32 13.83
CA ILE A 64 14.62 15.47 13.08
C ILE A 64 14.91 15.57 11.58
N ARG A 65 15.08 16.80 11.06
CA ARG A 65 15.42 17.01 9.65
C ARG A 65 16.73 16.32 9.28
N GLN A 66 17.75 16.47 10.13
CA GLN A 66 19.04 15.83 9.92
C GLN A 66 18.93 14.30 9.87
N GLN A 67 18.18 13.69 10.79
CA GLN A 67 17.96 12.23 10.81
C GLN A 67 17.34 11.72 9.51
N TYR A 68 16.31 12.41 8.96
CA TYR A 68 15.69 12.01 7.70
C TYR A 68 16.65 12.18 6.51
N VAL A 69 17.40 13.27 6.47
CA VAL A 69 18.40 13.50 5.42
C VAL A 69 19.51 12.44 5.46
N GLU A 70 20.07 12.16 6.62
CA GLU A 70 21.10 11.12 6.81
C GLU A 70 20.58 9.70 6.47
N ALA A 71 19.29 9.44 6.74
CA ALA A 71 18.68 8.18 6.35
C ALA A 71 18.55 8.06 4.83
N ALA A 72 18.15 9.14 4.14
CA ALA A 72 18.00 9.20 2.69
C ALA A 72 19.36 9.13 1.96
N GLU A 73 20.40 9.73 2.50
CA GLU A 73 21.76 9.72 1.92
C GLU A 73 22.30 8.31 1.67
N LYS A 74 21.87 7.34 2.46
CA LYS A 74 22.25 5.93 2.30
C LYS A 74 21.72 5.31 1.01
N TYR A 75 20.77 5.97 0.38
CA TYR A 75 20.05 5.46 -0.81
C TYR A 75 20.26 6.34 -2.06
N LEU A 76 21.19 7.28 -2.05
CA LEU A 76 21.47 8.12 -3.23
C LEU A 76 21.90 7.30 -4.44
N ASP A 77 22.67 6.24 -4.22
CA ASP A 77 23.12 5.32 -5.26
C ASP A 77 22.45 3.94 -5.13
N TYR A 78 21.18 3.92 -4.68
CA TYR A 78 20.46 2.67 -4.46
C TYR A 78 20.17 1.97 -5.78
N ASP A 79 20.64 0.72 -5.89
CA ASP A 79 20.34 -0.15 -7.02
C ASP A 79 19.01 -0.87 -6.77
N TRP A 80 17.97 -0.45 -7.49
CA TRP A 80 16.63 -1.02 -7.38
C TRP A 80 16.61 -2.44 -7.92
N PRO A 81 16.35 -3.47 -7.09
CA PRO A 81 16.53 -4.87 -7.47
C PRO A 81 15.48 -5.31 -8.49
N ALA A 82 15.91 -5.98 -9.56
CA ALA A 82 14.97 -6.60 -10.49
C ALA A 82 14.29 -7.80 -9.82
N VAL A 83 12.95 -7.84 -9.84
CA VAL A 83 12.18 -9.02 -9.40
C VAL A 83 12.01 -9.96 -10.57
N LYS A 84 12.57 -11.17 -10.42
CA LYS A 84 12.55 -12.21 -11.47
C LYS A 84 11.40 -13.19 -11.23
N ALA A 85 10.92 -13.79 -12.30
CA ALA A 85 9.94 -14.88 -12.19
C ALA A 85 10.41 -16.01 -11.27
N THR A 86 11.72 -16.30 -11.27
CA THR A 86 12.32 -17.31 -10.39
C THR A 86 12.22 -16.98 -8.91
N ASP A 87 12.17 -15.72 -8.53
CA ASP A 87 12.04 -15.28 -7.14
C ASP A 87 10.66 -15.66 -6.58
N TYR A 88 9.61 -15.54 -7.38
CA TYR A 88 8.28 -16.05 -7.03
C TYR A 88 8.23 -17.57 -6.97
N LEU A 89 8.95 -18.26 -7.88
CA LEU A 89 8.96 -19.72 -7.94
C LEU A 89 9.75 -20.37 -6.80
N GLU A 90 10.58 -19.61 -6.10
CA GLU A 90 11.42 -20.14 -5.01
C GLU A 90 10.57 -20.72 -3.87
N ILE A 91 9.42 -20.14 -3.58
CA ILE A 91 8.50 -20.68 -2.57
C ILE A 91 8.04 -22.12 -2.89
N ILE A 92 7.89 -22.44 -4.18
CA ILE A 92 7.50 -23.79 -4.62
C ILE A 92 8.71 -24.74 -4.56
N ARG A 93 9.90 -24.24 -4.91
CA ARG A 93 11.12 -25.05 -5.05
C ARG A 93 11.73 -25.43 -3.72
N SER A 94 11.81 -24.49 -2.79
CA SER A 94 12.49 -24.65 -1.50
C SER A 94 11.59 -24.46 -0.29
N GLY A 95 10.34 -24.03 -0.47
CA GLY A 95 9.46 -23.62 0.62
C GLY A 95 9.89 -22.29 1.27
N ASP A 96 10.89 -21.63 0.73
CA ASP A 96 11.39 -20.37 1.25
C ASP A 96 10.36 -19.25 1.06
N ARG A 97 9.90 -18.73 2.19
CA ARG A 97 8.93 -17.60 2.23
C ARG A 97 9.62 -16.25 2.32
N ARG A 98 10.95 -16.20 2.12
CA ARG A 98 11.66 -14.94 2.17
C ARG A 98 11.15 -14.00 1.09
N GLN A 99 10.80 -12.84 1.56
CA GLN A 99 10.23 -11.76 0.75
C GLN A 99 11.30 -10.70 0.50
N GLY A 100 12.54 -11.12 0.52
CA GLY A 100 13.73 -10.27 0.64
C GLY A 100 13.84 -9.11 -0.33
N ALA A 101 13.22 -9.21 -1.49
CA ALA A 101 13.21 -8.13 -2.47
C ALA A 101 12.18 -7.02 -2.17
N TYR A 102 11.19 -7.23 -1.30
CA TYR A 102 10.09 -6.27 -1.13
C TYR A 102 10.28 -5.29 0.02
N ALA A 103 10.79 -5.74 1.16
CA ALA A 103 10.92 -4.90 2.35
C ALA A 103 12.02 -3.84 2.22
N ALA A 104 13.18 -4.19 1.66
CA ALA A 104 14.29 -3.26 1.51
C ALA A 104 13.97 -2.08 0.56
N PRO A 105 13.39 -2.31 -0.64
CA PRO A 105 12.97 -1.22 -1.53
C PRO A 105 11.94 -0.27 -0.92
N SER A 106 10.98 -0.76 -0.12
CA SER A 106 9.99 0.10 0.52
C SER A 106 10.61 1.03 1.57
N GLY A 107 11.54 0.52 2.35
CA GLY A 107 12.32 1.32 3.30
C GLY A 107 13.19 2.36 2.62
N ALA A 108 13.81 2.02 1.48
CA ALA A 108 14.59 2.96 0.68
C ALA A 108 13.71 4.10 0.15
N LEU A 109 12.56 3.77 -0.45
CA LEU A 109 11.64 4.79 -0.97
C LEU A 109 11.13 5.72 0.14
N GLN A 110 10.73 5.18 1.28
CA GLN A 110 10.28 5.99 2.42
C GLN A 110 11.37 6.92 2.93
N ALA A 111 12.60 6.42 3.06
CA ALA A 111 13.72 7.24 3.51
C ALA A 111 14.01 8.39 2.52
N LEU A 112 14.04 8.10 1.21
CA LEU A 112 14.26 9.10 0.17
C LEU A 112 13.16 10.17 0.15
N VAL A 113 11.88 9.75 0.25
CA VAL A 113 10.73 10.66 0.31
C VAL A 113 10.84 11.58 1.52
N MET A 114 11.09 11.05 2.71
CA MET A 114 11.23 11.87 3.93
C MET A 114 12.45 12.77 3.89
N GLY A 115 13.56 12.31 3.33
CA GLY A 115 14.76 13.12 3.15
C GLY A 115 14.51 14.30 2.22
N GLU A 116 13.86 14.09 1.07
CA GLU A 116 13.53 15.14 0.12
C GLU A 116 12.51 16.14 0.69
N LEU A 117 11.46 15.66 1.37
CA LEU A 117 10.48 16.52 2.04
C LEU A 117 11.17 17.46 3.05
N THR A 118 12.09 16.95 3.83
CA THR A 118 12.76 17.73 4.88
C THR A 118 13.88 18.62 4.35
N GLU A 119 14.60 18.22 3.30
CA GLU A 119 15.66 19.01 2.69
C GLU A 119 15.14 20.00 1.63
N GLY A 120 14.29 19.52 0.71
CA GLY A 120 13.67 20.34 -0.34
C GLY A 120 14.62 20.87 -1.39
N LYS A 121 15.70 20.15 -1.71
CA LYS A 121 16.71 20.57 -2.69
C LYS A 121 16.69 19.79 -3.99
N GLY A 122 15.83 18.81 -4.12
CA GLY A 122 15.69 17.99 -5.32
C GLY A 122 16.75 16.89 -5.48
N ARG A 123 17.71 16.75 -4.55
CA ARG A 123 18.81 15.81 -4.75
C ARG A 123 18.44 14.33 -4.58
N PHE A 124 17.30 14.02 -3.95
CA PHE A 124 16.77 12.66 -3.83
C PHE A 124 15.71 12.34 -4.89
N THR A 125 15.30 13.32 -5.68
CA THR A 125 14.15 13.21 -6.58
C THR A 125 14.33 12.12 -7.63
N ASP A 126 15.51 12.01 -8.24
CA ASP A 126 15.77 10.97 -9.25
C ASP A 126 15.61 9.57 -8.66
N GLN A 127 16.10 9.35 -7.44
CA GLN A 127 15.93 8.06 -6.77
C GLN A 127 14.48 7.80 -6.33
N ILE A 128 13.73 8.84 -5.95
CA ILE A 128 12.28 8.70 -5.70
C ILE A 128 11.56 8.29 -6.99
N VAL A 129 11.89 8.92 -8.12
CA VAL A 129 11.33 8.55 -9.44
C VAL A 129 11.70 7.10 -9.80
N ASN A 130 12.94 6.69 -9.60
CA ASN A 130 13.37 5.31 -9.82
C ASN A 130 12.58 4.33 -8.95
N GLY A 131 12.35 4.65 -7.67
CA GLY A 131 11.57 3.83 -6.76
C GLY A 131 10.10 3.72 -7.14
N VAL A 132 9.50 4.83 -7.55
CA VAL A 132 8.12 4.86 -8.06
C VAL A 132 8.01 4.02 -9.34
N TRP A 133 8.97 4.15 -10.25
CA TRP A 133 9.01 3.38 -11.48
C TRP A 133 9.21 1.89 -11.21
N TYR A 134 10.15 1.55 -10.31
CA TYR A 134 10.36 0.18 -9.86
C TYR A 134 9.06 -0.49 -9.41
N TYR A 135 8.27 0.15 -8.53
CA TYR A 135 7.00 -0.40 -8.10
C TYR A 135 5.94 -0.43 -9.20
N SER A 136 5.95 0.54 -10.11
CA SER A 136 5.03 0.56 -11.25
C SER A 136 5.25 -0.62 -12.21
N GLU A 137 6.48 -1.10 -12.34
CA GLU A 137 6.85 -2.26 -13.15
C GLU A 137 6.64 -3.61 -12.44
N GLN A 138 6.39 -3.62 -11.11
CA GLN A 138 6.13 -4.86 -10.40
C GLN A 138 4.77 -5.44 -10.75
N THR A 139 4.74 -6.72 -11.10
CA THR A 139 3.51 -7.46 -11.34
C THR A 139 2.68 -7.58 -10.05
N TRP A 140 3.34 -7.79 -8.92
CA TRP A 140 2.73 -8.09 -7.63
C TRP A 140 3.38 -7.28 -6.51
N TRP A 141 2.57 -6.62 -5.68
CA TRP A 141 3.03 -5.86 -4.51
C TRP A 141 2.91 -6.63 -3.20
N GLY A 142 2.20 -7.73 -3.24
CA GLY A 142 1.97 -8.56 -2.06
C GLY A 142 3.11 -9.52 -1.76
N TRP A 143 2.94 -10.23 -0.68
CA TRP A 143 3.90 -11.21 -0.23
C TRP A 143 3.77 -12.51 -1.04
N SER A 144 4.89 -13.05 -1.52
CA SER A 144 4.88 -14.29 -2.30
C SER A 144 4.20 -15.45 -1.57
N ALA A 145 4.27 -15.47 -0.23
CA ALA A 145 3.56 -16.44 0.60
C ALA A 145 2.03 -16.33 0.50
N HIS A 146 1.50 -15.17 0.10
CA HIS A 146 0.07 -14.88 0.01
C HIS A 146 -0.51 -15.10 -1.40
N LEU A 147 0.29 -15.51 -2.37
CA LEU A 147 -0.19 -15.87 -3.71
C LEU A 147 -1.25 -16.98 -3.69
N THR A 148 -1.36 -17.73 -2.59
CA THR A 148 -2.46 -18.68 -2.37
C THR A 148 -3.85 -18.04 -2.36
N ALA A 149 -3.95 -16.74 -2.18
CA ALA A 149 -5.22 -16.00 -2.30
C ALA A 149 -5.71 -15.93 -3.75
N GLN A 150 -4.81 -16.06 -4.73
CA GLN A 150 -5.16 -16.18 -6.15
C GLN A 150 -5.53 -17.63 -6.50
N LYS A 151 -6.35 -17.85 -7.52
CA LYS A 151 -6.73 -19.19 -7.99
C LYS A 151 -5.54 -19.99 -8.51
N ALA A 152 -4.57 -19.32 -9.11
CA ALA A 152 -3.31 -19.91 -9.54
C ALA A 152 -2.46 -20.41 -8.36
N LYS A 153 -2.70 -19.93 -7.15
CA LYS A 153 -2.00 -20.26 -5.90
C LYS A 153 -0.50 -19.92 -5.96
N HIS A 154 0.35 -20.75 -5.31
CA HIS A 154 1.79 -20.51 -5.29
C HIS A 154 2.40 -20.56 -6.69
N GLY A 155 3.35 -19.69 -6.93
CA GLY A 155 4.12 -19.62 -8.17
C GLY A 155 4.14 -18.20 -8.72
N LEU A 156 3.83 -18.05 -9.98
CA LEU A 156 3.80 -16.72 -10.61
C LEU A 156 2.48 -16.00 -10.30
N PRO A 157 2.52 -14.72 -9.99
CA PRO A 157 1.31 -13.93 -9.77
C PRO A 157 0.53 -13.78 -11.08
N ASP A 158 -0.79 -13.99 -11.01
CA ASP A 158 -1.71 -13.75 -12.12
C ASP A 158 -2.14 -12.26 -12.11
N VAL A 159 -1.79 -11.54 -13.16
CA VAL A 159 -2.13 -10.11 -13.32
C VAL A 159 -3.62 -9.87 -13.53
N ASN A 160 -4.36 -10.89 -13.98
CA ASN A 160 -5.80 -10.80 -14.25
C ASN A 160 -6.65 -11.08 -13.00
N GLU A 161 -6.02 -11.47 -11.91
CA GLU A 161 -6.68 -11.73 -10.63
C GLU A 161 -6.01 -10.90 -9.51
N PRO A 162 -6.13 -9.57 -9.53
CA PRO A 162 -5.58 -8.74 -8.48
C PRO A 162 -6.26 -9.06 -7.13
N VAL A 163 -5.46 -9.28 -6.11
CA VAL A 163 -5.92 -9.59 -4.74
C VAL A 163 -5.17 -8.67 -3.78
N ILE A 164 -5.88 -8.08 -2.84
CA ILE A 164 -5.29 -7.23 -1.82
C ILE A 164 -4.91 -8.08 -0.62
N ASP A 165 -3.62 -8.19 -0.34
CA ASP A 165 -3.08 -8.74 0.90
C ASP A 165 -2.43 -7.62 1.75
N LEU A 166 -1.82 -7.99 2.88
CA LEU A 166 -1.14 -7.03 3.75
C LEU A 166 -0.01 -6.27 3.03
N GLY A 167 0.76 -6.98 2.19
CA GLY A 167 1.86 -6.37 1.44
C GLY A 167 1.36 -5.39 0.39
N VAL A 168 0.31 -5.74 -0.35
CA VAL A 168 -0.33 -4.81 -1.31
C VAL A 168 -0.81 -3.56 -0.60
N GLY A 169 -1.47 -3.70 0.56
CA GLY A 169 -1.94 -2.56 1.35
C GLY A 169 -0.79 -1.66 1.85
N GLU A 170 0.30 -2.26 2.31
CA GLU A 170 1.49 -1.53 2.77
C GLU A 170 2.15 -0.73 1.64
N ILE A 171 2.42 -1.37 0.50
CA ILE A 171 3.03 -0.72 -0.65
C ILE A 171 2.10 0.36 -1.23
N ALA A 172 0.81 0.07 -1.36
CA ALA A 172 -0.18 1.04 -1.84
C ALA A 172 -0.23 2.28 -0.95
N ASN A 173 -0.14 2.13 0.37
CA ASN A 173 -0.08 3.26 1.31
C ASN A 173 1.14 4.13 1.05
N ILE A 174 2.34 3.53 0.97
CA ILE A 174 3.59 4.27 0.70
C ILE A 174 3.51 5.02 -0.63
N LEU A 175 3.05 4.34 -1.68
CA LEU A 175 2.95 4.91 -3.02
C LEU A 175 1.90 6.00 -3.12
N SER A 176 0.77 5.87 -2.41
CA SER A 176 -0.27 6.89 -2.37
C SER A 176 0.20 8.17 -1.70
N TRP A 177 0.92 8.06 -0.58
CA TRP A 177 1.57 9.20 0.06
C TRP A 177 2.64 9.82 -0.83
N THR A 178 3.47 9.00 -1.49
CA THR A 178 4.49 9.50 -2.42
C THR A 178 3.84 10.24 -3.59
N TRP A 179 2.76 9.70 -4.16
CA TRP A 179 2.01 10.36 -5.22
C TRP A 179 1.42 11.70 -4.76
N PHE A 180 0.76 11.71 -3.61
CA PHE A 180 0.16 12.92 -3.06
C PHE A 180 1.20 14.04 -2.85
N LEU A 181 2.33 13.69 -2.24
CA LEU A 181 3.36 14.65 -1.88
C LEU A 181 4.17 15.14 -3.08
N PHE A 182 4.40 14.31 -4.08
CA PHE A 182 5.34 14.58 -5.17
C PHE A 182 4.70 14.68 -6.56
N LYS A 183 3.38 14.57 -6.67
CA LYS A 183 2.70 14.61 -7.98
C LYS A 183 3.13 15.81 -8.83
N GLU A 184 3.16 16.99 -8.27
CA GLU A 184 3.54 18.20 -8.99
C GLU A 184 5.02 18.18 -9.40
N GLU A 185 5.91 17.67 -8.56
CA GLU A 185 7.33 17.51 -8.88
C GLU A 185 7.54 16.46 -9.97
N PHE A 186 6.81 15.35 -9.92
CA PHE A 186 6.81 14.35 -10.99
C PHE A 186 6.32 14.92 -12.31
N ASP A 187 5.24 15.69 -12.31
CA ASP A 187 4.67 16.31 -13.51
C ASP A 187 5.63 17.33 -14.15
N LYS A 188 6.48 18.00 -13.37
CA LYS A 188 7.55 18.89 -13.87
C LYS A 188 8.64 18.09 -14.62
N ILE A 189 8.94 16.88 -14.16
CA ILE A 189 9.92 15.99 -14.83
C ILE A 189 9.27 15.37 -16.05
N HIS A 190 8.19 14.62 -15.85
CA HIS A 190 7.39 14.02 -16.92
C HIS A 190 6.00 13.57 -16.38
N PRO A 191 4.89 14.01 -16.98
CA PRO A 191 3.55 13.69 -16.49
C PRO A 191 3.22 12.19 -16.43
N LEU A 192 3.86 11.37 -17.24
CA LEU A 192 3.65 9.91 -17.22
C LEU A 192 4.07 9.27 -15.89
N ILE A 193 4.95 9.89 -15.11
CA ILE A 193 5.38 9.34 -13.81
C ILE A 193 4.18 9.31 -12.86
N SER A 194 3.54 10.45 -12.65
CA SER A 194 2.38 10.55 -11.76
C SER A 194 1.16 9.79 -12.29
N GLN A 195 0.93 9.82 -13.60
CA GLN A 195 -0.18 9.11 -14.25
C GLN A 195 -0.03 7.60 -14.11
N ARG A 196 1.15 7.04 -14.41
CA ARG A 196 1.43 5.61 -14.28
C ARG A 196 1.29 5.16 -12.83
N LEU A 197 1.89 5.89 -11.90
CA LEU A 197 1.80 5.57 -10.47
C LEU A 197 0.35 5.51 -9.99
N LYS A 198 -0.45 6.53 -10.31
CA LYS A 198 -1.88 6.56 -9.97
C LYS A 198 -2.62 5.36 -10.57
N GLN A 199 -2.36 5.03 -11.83
CA GLN A 199 -2.99 3.89 -12.51
C GLN A 199 -2.67 2.57 -11.81
N GLU A 200 -1.42 2.35 -11.42
CA GLU A 200 -1.00 1.12 -10.74
C GLU A 200 -1.62 1.01 -9.34
N ILE A 201 -1.71 2.12 -8.59
CA ILE A 201 -2.40 2.16 -7.29
C ILE A 201 -3.87 1.77 -7.48
N MET A 202 -4.55 2.36 -8.48
CA MET A 202 -5.95 2.04 -8.75
C MET A 202 -6.13 0.57 -9.12
N ASN A 203 -5.32 0.05 -10.04
CA ASN A 203 -5.49 -1.29 -10.57
C ASN A 203 -5.10 -2.40 -9.58
N LYS A 204 -4.14 -2.14 -8.68
CA LYS A 204 -3.60 -3.17 -7.78
C LYS A 204 -4.18 -3.11 -6.36
N ALA A 205 -4.73 -1.95 -5.94
CA ALA A 205 -5.11 -1.76 -4.54
C ALA A 205 -6.50 -1.13 -4.31
N VAL A 206 -7.09 -0.47 -5.28
CA VAL A 206 -8.38 0.23 -5.08
C VAL A 206 -9.55 -0.46 -5.77
N ILE A 207 -9.33 -0.93 -7.01
CA ILE A 207 -10.39 -1.53 -7.84
C ILE A 207 -10.62 -3.02 -7.54
N PRO A 208 -9.62 -3.82 -7.13
CA PRO A 208 -9.79 -5.26 -6.88
C PRO A 208 -10.89 -5.65 -5.92
#